data_62092b25742ca7341afd5ef0034f9299
#
_entry.id   62092b25742ca7341afd5ef0034f9299
#
_cell.length_a   1.000
_cell.length_b   1.000
_cell.length_c   1.000
_cell.angle_alpha   90.00
_cell.angle_beta   90.00
_cell.angle_gamma   90.00
#
_symmetry.space_group_name_H-M   'P 1'
#
loop_
_entity.id
_entity.type
_entity.pdbx_description
1 polymer ?
#
loop_
_entity_poly.entity_id
_entity_poly.type
_entity_poly.pdbx_seq_one_letter_code
_entity_poly.pdbx_strand_id
1 'polypeptide(L)'
;MRINATIFLTFIFVVFSSCGGEHTTKTVNTPTIQCGMCQKTIEIGLKKISGITAATVDLKTKSTTVSYDMDKTDITIIEKTISNLGYQANLTPADPAVYDALPDCCKLGG
;
A
#
# COMPACT_ATOMS: atom_id res chain seq x y z
N MET A 1 -3.92 49.94 -32.32
CA MET A 1 -3.45 49.77 -32.01
C MET A 1 -3.44 49.36 -30.93
N ARG A 2 -3.66 49.34 -30.23
CA ARG A 2 -3.61 49.11 -29.20
C ARG A 2 -4.18 47.98 -28.76
N ILE A 3 -4.65 47.36 -28.83
CA ILE A 3 -5.39 46.45 -28.48
C ILE A 3 -4.90 45.27 -28.28
N ASN A 4 -4.25 45.07 -28.80
CA ASN A 4 -3.78 43.98 -28.83
C ASN A 4 -3.38 43.37 -27.68
N ALA A 5 -3.09 43.96 -26.82
CA ALA A 5 -2.57 43.46 -25.72
C ALA A 5 -3.46 42.63 -25.10
N THR A 6 -4.58 42.86 -25.21
CA THR A 6 -5.44 42.20 -24.49
C THR A 6 -5.53 40.85 -24.83
N ILE A 7 -5.26 40.50 -25.91
CA ILE A 7 -5.49 39.28 -26.26
C ILE A 7 -4.71 38.39 -25.62
N PHE A 8 -3.69 38.70 -25.12
CA PHE A 8 -2.91 37.90 -24.62
C PHE A 8 -3.30 37.27 -23.56
N LEU A 9 -4.07 37.71 -22.92
CA LEU A 9 -4.48 37.18 -21.91
C LEU A 9 -5.13 35.98 -22.00
N THR A 10 -5.35 35.52 -22.94
CA THR A 10 -5.97 34.34 -23.01
C THR A 10 -5.05 33.37 -22.58
N PHE A 11 -4.72 33.39 -21.40
CA PHE A 11 -3.89 32.59 -20.92
C PHE A 11 -4.50 31.33 -20.74
N ILE A 12 -4.17 30.40 -21.33
CA ILE A 12 -4.71 29.23 -21.19
C ILE A 12 -4.24 28.59 -20.05
N PHE A 13 -5.04 28.39 -19.07
CA PHE A 13 -4.68 27.81 -17.99
C PHE A 13 -4.90 26.38 -18.19
N VAL A 14 -3.99 25.67 -18.54
CA VAL A 14 -4.11 24.29 -18.71
C VAL A 14 -4.05 23.65 -17.39
N VAL A 15 -5.15 23.23 -16.96
CA VAL A 15 -5.16 22.59 -15.74
C VAL A 15 -4.90 21.17 -16.01
N PHE A 16 -3.85 20.68 -15.54
CA PHE A 16 -3.57 19.37 -15.71
C PHE A 16 -4.27 18.64 -14.69
N SER A 17 -5.30 17.99 -14.96
CA SER A 17 -5.87 17.13 -13.99
C SER A 17 -5.09 15.88 -14.13
N SER A 18 -4.48 15.46 -13.12
CA SER A 18 -3.74 14.28 -13.18
C SER A 18 -4.68 13.15 -13.44
N CYS A 19 -4.34 12.31 -14.29
CA CYS A 19 -5.12 11.19 -14.53
C CYS A 19 -4.92 10.21 -13.49
N GLY A 20 -5.83 9.56 -13.05
CA GLY A 20 -5.70 8.56 -12.03
C GLY A 20 -6.15 9.13 -10.74
N GLY A 21 -6.56 8.38 -9.82
CA GLY A 21 -7.08 8.86 -8.57
C GLY A 21 -6.03 9.37 -7.64
N GLU A 22 -6.44 9.72 -6.46
CA GLU A 22 -5.55 10.18 -5.46
C GLU A 22 -4.75 9.05 -4.91
N HIS A 23 -3.46 9.25 -4.83
CA HIS A 23 -2.55 8.26 -4.24
C HIS A 23 -2.20 8.68 -2.82
N THR A 24 -2.04 7.73 -1.97
CA THR A 24 -1.62 7.98 -0.59
C THR A 24 -0.64 6.91 -0.16
N THR A 25 0.13 7.20 0.86
CA THR A 25 1.08 6.25 1.43
C THR A 25 0.74 6.08 2.89
N LYS A 26 0.58 4.85 3.32
CA LYS A 26 0.28 4.54 4.71
C LYS A 26 1.20 3.45 5.22
N THR A 27 1.43 3.48 6.51
CA THR A 27 2.24 2.47 7.18
C THR A 27 1.31 1.60 8.01
N VAL A 28 1.44 0.30 7.81
CA VAL A 28 0.67 -0.71 8.53
C VAL A 28 1.61 -1.42 9.46
N ASN A 29 1.24 -1.54 10.73
CA ASN A 29 2.05 -2.31 11.67
C ASN A 29 1.85 -3.78 11.39
N THR A 30 2.94 -4.48 11.15
CA THR A 30 2.90 -5.92 10.87
C THR A 30 3.82 -6.62 11.86
N PRO A 31 3.46 -6.62 13.14
CA PRO A 31 4.39 -7.05 14.22
C PRO A 31 4.73 -8.52 14.21
N THR A 32 4.02 -9.33 13.46
CA THR A 32 4.29 -10.77 13.47
C THR A 32 5.26 -11.21 12.37
N ILE A 33 5.75 -10.31 11.54
CA ILE A 33 6.73 -10.69 10.52
C ILE A 33 8.04 -11.01 11.19
N GLN A 34 8.78 -11.97 10.64
CA GLN A 34 10.00 -12.47 11.27
C GLN A 34 11.21 -12.45 10.36
N CYS A 35 11.06 -12.66 9.07
CA CYS A 35 12.23 -12.84 8.19
C CYS A 35 11.94 -12.39 6.77
N GLY A 36 12.95 -12.46 5.92
CA GLY A 36 12.82 -12.05 4.54
C GLY A 36 11.77 -12.79 3.74
N MET A 37 11.45 -14.03 4.13
CA MET A 37 10.39 -14.77 3.46
C MET A 37 9.04 -14.12 3.75
N CYS A 38 8.82 -13.67 4.97
CA CYS A 38 7.60 -12.98 5.34
C CYS A 38 7.51 -11.66 4.56
N GLN A 39 8.63 -10.97 4.47
CA GLN A 39 8.70 -9.72 3.73
C GLN A 39 8.25 -9.93 2.28
N LYS A 40 8.81 -10.93 1.60
CA LYS A 40 8.45 -11.17 0.22
C LYS A 40 6.99 -11.58 0.06
N THR A 41 6.50 -12.40 0.96
CA THR A 41 5.12 -12.87 0.91
C THR A 41 4.16 -11.67 0.97
N ILE A 42 4.40 -10.75 1.87
CA ILE A 42 3.54 -9.59 2.00
C ILE A 42 3.67 -8.67 0.79
N GLU A 43 4.90 -8.39 0.37
CA GLU A 43 5.11 -7.48 -0.77
C GLU A 43 4.47 -8.02 -2.05
N ILE A 44 4.64 -9.30 -2.31
CA ILE A 44 4.06 -9.90 -3.50
C ILE A 44 2.54 -9.93 -3.40
N GLY A 45 2.02 -10.30 -2.23
CA GLY A 45 0.57 -10.41 -2.04
C GLY A 45 -0.11 -9.07 -2.18
N LEU A 46 0.49 -8.00 -1.64
CA LEU A 46 -0.09 -6.69 -1.75
C LEU A 46 -0.07 -6.17 -3.18
N LYS A 47 0.97 -6.46 -3.93
CA LYS A 47 1.05 -5.97 -5.29
C LYS A 47 0.03 -6.59 -6.21
N LYS A 48 -0.62 -7.65 -5.80
CA LYS A 48 -1.69 -8.24 -6.58
C LYS A 48 -2.99 -7.46 -6.47
N ILE A 49 -3.10 -6.56 -5.51
CA ILE A 49 -4.30 -5.77 -5.35
C ILE A 49 -4.28 -4.63 -6.36
N SER A 50 -5.39 -4.47 -7.10
CA SER A 50 -5.50 -3.37 -8.03
C SER A 50 -5.40 -2.06 -7.28
N GLY A 51 -4.56 -1.17 -7.73
CA GLY A 51 -4.39 0.14 -7.11
C GLY A 51 -3.15 0.26 -6.22
N ILE A 52 -2.49 -0.84 -5.90
CA ILE A 52 -1.25 -0.78 -5.13
C ILE A 52 -0.12 -0.41 -6.07
N THR A 53 0.57 0.68 -5.76
CA THR A 53 1.70 1.13 -6.59
C THR A 53 3.04 0.77 -5.96
N ALA A 54 3.09 0.60 -4.66
CA ALA A 54 4.33 0.19 -4.00
C ALA A 54 4.00 -0.45 -2.66
N ALA A 55 4.76 -1.45 -2.27
CA ALA A 55 4.63 -2.10 -0.98
C ALA A 55 6.03 -2.50 -0.52
N THR A 56 6.43 -2.00 0.63
CA THR A 56 7.75 -2.26 1.18
C THR A 56 7.63 -2.65 2.64
N VAL A 57 8.21 -3.78 2.99
CA VAL A 57 8.21 -4.28 4.36
C VAL A 57 9.55 -3.99 5.00
N ASP A 58 9.53 -3.40 6.19
CA ASP A 58 10.74 -3.14 6.96
C ASP A 58 10.79 -4.15 8.11
N LEU A 59 11.79 -5.02 8.07
CA LEU A 59 11.92 -6.06 9.09
C LEU A 59 12.39 -5.50 10.43
N LYS A 60 13.05 -4.34 10.43
CA LYS A 60 13.53 -3.79 11.68
C LYS A 60 12.41 -3.17 12.48
N THR A 61 11.55 -2.44 11.84
CA THR A 61 10.44 -1.78 12.51
C THR A 61 9.18 -2.65 12.49
N LYS A 62 9.23 -3.76 11.75
CA LYS A 62 8.08 -4.67 11.61
C LYS A 62 6.86 -3.89 11.12
N SER A 63 7.07 -3.14 10.07
CA SER A 63 6.01 -2.34 9.47
C SER A 63 6.01 -2.50 7.95
N THR A 64 4.88 -2.25 7.35
CA THR A 64 4.71 -2.34 5.91
C THR A 64 4.21 -1.00 5.41
N THR A 65 4.95 -0.38 4.52
CA THR A 65 4.55 0.89 3.93
C THR A 65 3.94 0.62 2.57
N VAL A 66 2.74 1.12 2.35
CA VAL A 66 1.99 0.84 1.14
C VAL A 66 1.56 2.14 0.49
N SER A 67 1.83 2.27 -0.79
CA SER A 67 1.35 3.40 -1.58
C SER A 67 0.25 2.88 -2.49
N TYR A 68 -0.88 3.54 -2.52
CA TYR A 68 -2.00 3.02 -3.28
C TYR A 68 -2.95 4.12 -3.77
N ASP A 69 -3.73 3.77 -4.76
CA ASP A 69 -4.73 4.64 -5.34
C ASP A 69 -6.02 4.48 -4.53
N MET A 70 -6.44 5.56 -3.88
CA MET A 70 -7.60 5.52 -3.00
C MET A 70 -8.91 5.30 -3.74
N ASP A 71 -8.92 5.47 -5.03
CA ASP A 71 -10.11 5.18 -5.82
C ASP A 71 -10.25 3.69 -6.12
N LYS A 72 -9.18 2.92 -5.94
CA LYS A 72 -9.21 1.50 -6.30
C LYS A 72 -9.16 0.58 -5.09
N THR A 73 -8.57 1.03 -4.00
CA THR A 73 -8.45 0.20 -2.81
C THR A 73 -8.39 1.08 -1.58
N ASP A 74 -8.38 0.49 -0.41
CA ASP A 74 -8.31 1.23 0.84
C ASP A 74 -7.54 0.44 1.89
N ILE A 75 -7.32 1.06 3.03
CA ILE A 75 -6.52 0.48 4.09
C ILE A 75 -7.18 -0.79 4.64
N THR A 76 -8.49 -0.87 4.65
CA THR A 76 -9.20 -2.03 5.16
C THR A 76 -8.92 -3.25 4.29
N ILE A 77 -8.91 -3.07 2.98
CA ILE A 77 -8.62 -4.15 2.04
C ILE A 77 -7.16 -4.58 2.20
N ILE A 78 -6.26 -3.62 2.41
CA ILE A 78 -4.84 -3.90 2.60
C ILE A 78 -4.65 -4.72 3.87
N GLU A 79 -5.27 -4.30 4.97
CA GLU A 79 -5.16 -5.03 6.23
C GLU A 79 -5.71 -6.44 6.11
N LYS A 80 -6.84 -6.59 5.44
CA LYS A 80 -7.46 -7.89 5.27
C LYS A 80 -6.58 -8.79 4.42
N THR A 81 -5.95 -8.25 3.41
CA THR A 81 -5.06 -9.02 2.55
C THR A 81 -3.85 -9.51 3.33
N ILE A 82 -3.25 -8.66 4.17
CA ILE A 82 -2.12 -9.05 5.00
C ILE A 82 -2.56 -10.14 5.98
N SER A 83 -3.73 -9.97 6.59
CA SER A 83 -4.28 -10.96 7.51
C SER A 83 -4.46 -12.31 6.82
N ASN A 84 -4.96 -12.30 5.61
CA ASN A 84 -5.17 -13.52 4.84
C ASN A 84 -3.86 -14.17 4.39
N LEU A 85 -2.77 -13.45 4.46
CA LEU A 85 -1.46 -14.01 4.17
C LEU A 85 -0.82 -14.62 5.41
N GLY A 86 -1.46 -14.47 6.57
CA GLY A 86 -0.99 -15.09 7.80
C GLY A 86 -0.30 -14.14 8.75
N TYR A 87 -0.43 -12.82 8.55
CA TYR A 87 0.26 -11.83 9.37
C TYR A 87 -0.71 -10.83 9.97
N GLN A 88 -0.40 -10.33 11.15
CA GLN A 88 -1.20 -9.29 11.77
C GLN A 88 -0.99 -7.97 11.02
N ALA A 89 -2.06 -7.23 10.82
CA ALA A 89 -2.02 -5.93 10.16
C ALA A 89 -2.73 -4.92 11.05
N ASN A 90 -1.99 -4.05 11.67
CA ASN A 90 -2.50 -3.11 12.67
C ASN A 90 -3.26 -3.91 13.75
N LEU A 91 -4.55 -3.66 13.94
CA LEU A 91 -5.33 -4.39 14.93
C LEU A 91 -6.03 -5.61 14.34
N THR A 92 -5.87 -5.87 13.06
CA THR A 92 -6.48 -7.03 12.42
C THR A 92 -5.59 -8.25 12.62
N PRO A 93 -6.04 -9.26 13.33
CA PRO A 93 -5.20 -10.42 13.60
C PRO A 93 -4.97 -11.25 12.35
N ALA A 94 -3.90 -12.01 12.34
CA ALA A 94 -3.63 -12.94 11.25
C ALA A 94 -4.73 -14.00 11.19
N ASP A 95 -5.03 -14.45 9.99
CA ASP A 95 -5.95 -15.56 9.81
C ASP A 95 -5.33 -16.79 10.48
N PRO A 96 -5.96 -17.41 11.48
CA PRO A 96 -5.34 -18.48 12.24
C PRO A 96 -4.94 -19.69 11.39
N ALA A 97 -5.76 -20.06 10.44
CA ALA A 97 -5.46 -21.23 9.61
C ALA A 97 -4.26 -20.95 8.72
N VAL A 98 -4.16 -19.74 8.18
CA VAL A 98 -3.03 -19.38 7.31
C VAL A 98 -1.77 -19.24 8.15
N TYR A 99 -1.90 -18.63 9.34
CA TYR A 99 -0.75 -18.49 10.22
C TYR A 99 -0.18 -19.86 10.59
N ASP A 100 -1.05 -20.82 10.90
CA ASP A 100 -0.59 -22.14 11.28
C ASP A 100 0.11 -22.85 10.13
N ALA A 101 -0.20 -22.51 8.91
CA ALA A 101 0.42 -23.12 7.75
C ALA A 101 1.72 -22.41 7.33
N LEU A 102 2.09 -21.31 7.97
CA LEU A 102 3.32 -20.62 7.62
C LEU A 102 4.54 -21.46 7.98
N PRO A 103 5.65 -21.28 7.26
CA PRO A 103 6.91 -21.90 7.66
C PRO A 103 7.30 -21.44 9.07
N ASP A 104 8.03 -22.28 9.79
CA ASP A 104 8.40 -21.96 11.16
C ASP A 104 9.12 -20.62 11.28
N CYS A 105 9.93 -20.25 10.32
CA CYS A 105 10.66 -18.99 10.36
C CYS A 105 9.72 -17.79 10.26
N CYS A 106 8.48 -17.98 9.86
CA CYS A 106 7.49 -16.92 9.75
C CYS A 106 6.51 -16.92 10.92
N LYS A 107 6.71 -17.77 11.91
CA LYS A 107 5.85 -17.82 13.08
C LYS A 107 6.56 -17.21 14.27
N LEU A 108 5.78 -16.60 15.16
CA LEU A 108 6.35 -16.04 16.37
C LEU A 108 6.95 -17.14 17.21
N GLY A 109 8.15 -16.95 17.65
CA GLY A 109 8.82 -17.95 18.48
C GLY A 109 9.40 -19.11 17.73
N GLY A 110 9.28 -19.09 16.40
CA GLY A 110 9.77 -20.19 15.57
C GLY A 110 11.17 -20.01 15.08
#